data_a8e682ce7256131407933b3f1a4c65f2
#
_entry.id   a8e682ce7256131407933b3f1a4c65f2
#
_cell.length_a   1.000
_cell.length_b   1.000
_cell.length_c   1.000
_cell.angle_alpha   90.00
_cell.angle_beta   90.00
_cell.angle_gamma   90.00
#
_symmetry.space_group_name_H-M   'P 1'
#
loop_
_entity.id
_entity.type
_entity.pdbx_description
1 polymer ?
#
loop_
_entity_poly.entity_id
_entity_poly.type
_entity_poly.pdbx_seq_one_letter_code
_entity_poly.pdbx_strand_id
1 'polypeptide(L)'
;MHTPNQSPIYLIALGAFALGMASYVTAGLIPMIEASFAVSVAVAAQLVTAFTLAYGLGSPIFVALTPAHRQRAGLLLALGLFVIANAASALAESFTALMVWRAIAGIGAGVYLAMGIGASAAVSTPERRGKAIAIIMGGMASGVVLGVPLSLLIAEQLGWQAALWLVTLLGLVALVGLLLKLPSLPAATATTLGQKLAILGDGHVLVILLVSLLAAIASLGMYTFIAPLLADPAYGAVRSVTPYLWVWGIGGVLGSFLIGPLVDRIKGPVLTFAIMLILAVSLFVLPLAAALSTWLVMLPIALWGAVGWALQVPQNNELILARQAQGDGNLAIALNESALYLGSAIGAAAGGFVLLLQLPTWTLAASAGGVAALGALLQIVNLRRQPTWNGDVQAEPYN
;
A
#
# COMPACT_ATOMS: atom_id res chain seq x y z
N MET A 1 -24.76 -26.08 16.73
CA MET A 1 -23.54 -25.59 16.07
C MET A 1 -23.56 -24.07 16.09
N HIS A 2 -22.81 -23.41 16.98
CA HIS A 2 -22.70 -21.95 16.96
C HIS A 2 -21.93 -21.53 15.70
N THR A 3 -22.58 -20.83 14.79
CA THR A 3 -21.88 -20.15 13.68
C THR A 3 -20.86 -19.22 14.31
N PRO A 4 -19.56 -19.33 13.97
CA PRO A 4 -18.56 -18.45 14.55
C PRO A 4 -18.93 -17.00 14.23
N ASN A 5 -18.92 -16.19 15.28
CA ASN A 5 -19.27 -14.76 15.16
C ASN A 5 -18.28 -14.07 14.24
N GLN A 6 -18.69 -13.71 13.01
CA GLN A 6 -17.84 -13.08 12.01
C GLN A 6 -17.67 -11.56 12.24
N SER A 7 -18.36 -10.99 13.24
CA SER A 7 -18.33 -9.55 13.49
C SER A 7 -16.91 -8.99 13.76
N PRO A 8 -15.97 -9.70 14.43
CA PRO A 8 -14.60 -9.19 14.59
C PRO A 8 -13.87 -9.00 13.27
N ILE A 9 -14.09 -9.86 12.27
CA ILE A 9 -13.43 -9.78 10.96
C ILE A 9 -13.84 -8.49 10.23
N TYR A 10 -15.14 -8.16 10.23
CA TYR A 10 -15.62 -6.93 9.61
C TYR A 10 -15.17 -5.67 10.35
N LEU A 11 -15.02 -5.75 11.68
CA LEU A 11 -14.47 -4.64 12.47
C LEU A 11 -12.97 -4.43 12.20
N ILE A 12 -12.20 -5.53 12.04
CA ILE A 12 -10.80 -5.43 11.60
C ILE A 12 -10.73 -4.85 10.19
N ALA A 13 -11.64 -5.25 9.29
CA ALA A 13 -11.72 -4.71 7.94
C ALA A 13 -12.10 -3.22 7.92
N LEU A 14 -12.96 -2.75 8.83
CA LEU A 14 -13.26 -1.32 8.99
C LEU A 14 -12.04 -0.53 9.44
N GLY A 15 -11.25 -1.05 10.37
CA GLY A 15 -9.97 -0.45 10.75
C GLY A 15 -8.98 -0.44 9.58
N ALA A 16 -8.92 -1.52 8.79
CA ALA A 16 -8.10 -1.58 7.58
C ALA A 16 -8.58 -0.59 6.50
N PHE A 17 -9.88 -0.35 6.38
CA PHE A 17 -10.45 0.71 5.54
C PHE A 17 -9.92 2.09 5.97
N ALA A 18 -10.01 2.44 7.25
CA ALA A 18 -9.50 3.70 7.78
C ALA A 18 -7.97 3.83 7.55
N LEU A 19 -7.24 2.74 7.64
CA LEU A 19 -5.81 2.66 7.38
C LEU A 19 -5.49 2.89 5.90
N GLY A 20 -6.24 2.28 4.97
CA GLY A 20 -6.12 2.52 3.53
C GLY A 20 -6.34 3.99 3.19
N MET A 21 -7.37 4.63 3.76
CA MET A 21 -7.58 6.08 3.64
C MET A 21 -6.35 6.87 4.13
N ALA A 22 -5.90 6.63 5.36
CA ALA A 22 -4.80 7.37 5.98
C ALA A 22 -3.50 7.27 5.20
N SER A 23 -3.24 6.13 4.57
CA SER A 23 -1.99 5.88 3.83
C SER A 23 -1.86 6.78 2.59
N TYR A 24 -2.98 7.13 1.96
CA TYR A 24 -2.95 7.79 0.65
C TYR A 24 -3.60 9.18 0.63
N VAL A 25 -4.49 9.50 1.57
CA VAL A 25 -5.19 10.79 1.58
C VAL A 25 -4.24 11.98 1.65
N THR A 26 -3.14 11.85 2.39
CA THR A 26 -2.15 12.93 2.57
C THR A 26 -1.57 13.42 1.25
N ALA A 27 -1.37 12.53 0.27
CA ALA A 27 -0.88 12.92 -1.06
C ALA A 27 -1.82 13.91 -1.77
N GLY A 28 -3.14 13.68 -1.67
CA GLY A 28 -4.15 14.58 -2.22
C GLY A 28 -4.32 15.89 -1.42
N LEU A 29 -3.91 15.90 -0.14
CA LEU A 29 -4.01 17.07 0.74
C LEU A 29 -2.78 17.99 0.65
N ILE A 30 -1.73 17.62 -0.09
CA ILE A 30 -0.48 18.40 -0.19
C ILE A 30 -0.73 19.88 -0.50
N PRO A 31 -1.54 20.29 -1.50
CA PRO A 31 -1.76 21.69 -1.79
C PRO A 31 -2.41 22.48 -0.64
N MET A 32 -3.32 21.85 0.11
CA MET A 32 -3.98 22.48 1.26
C MET A 32 -3.03 22.63 2.45
N ILE A 33 -2.16 21.63 2.66
CA ILE A 33 -1.16 21.62 3.73
C ILE A 33 -0.06 22.64 3.44
N GLU A 34 0.41 22.74 2.17
CA GLU A 34 1.33 23.76 1.69
C GLU A 34 0.82 25.17 2.05
N ALA A 35 -0.43 25.45 1.70
CA ALA A 35 -1.06 26.75 1.98
C ALA A 35 -1.23 26.99 3.48
N SER A 36 -1.58 25.97 4.27
CA SER A 36 -1.87 26.13 5.71
C SER A 36 -0.61 26.38 6.55
N PHE A 37 0.52 25.76 6.20
CA PHE A 37 1.77 25.87 6.97
C PHE A 37 2.85 26.72 6.28
N ALA A 38 2.54 27.31 5.12
CA ALA A 38 3.49 28.10 4.31
C ALA A 38 4.80 27.34 4.03
N VAL A 39 4.70 26.06 3.75
CA VAL A 39 5.83 25.17 3.38
C VAL A 39 5.79 24.90 1.88
N SER A 40 6.91 24.45 1.28
CA SER A 40 6.90 24.05 -0.13
C SER A 40 6.20 22.70 -0.33
N VAL A 41 5.73 22.42 -1.55
CA VAL A 41 5.19 21.11 -1.96
C VAL A 41 6.14 19.97 -1.60
N ALA A 42 7.45 20.17 -1.83
CA ALA A 42 8.49 19.18 -1.51
C ALA A 42 8.57 18.86 -0.01
N VAL A 43 8.43 19.89 0.84
CA VAL A 43 8.40 19.72 2.30
C VAL A 43 7.09 19.05 2.73
N ALA A 44 5.94 19.48 2.19
CA ALA A 44 4.64 18.87 2.50
C ALA A 44 4.59 17.38 2.10
N ALA A 45 5.21 16.99 0.99
CA ALA A 45 5.30 15.60 0.54
C ALA A 45 6.06 14.69 1.54
N GLN A 46 6.93 15.24 2.40
CA GLN A 46 7.63 14.47 3.44
C GLN A 46 6.70 13.88 4.50
N LEU A 47 5.45 14.34 4.59
CA LEU A 47 4.42 13.70 5.43
C LEU A 47 4.09 12.29 4.95
N VAL A 48 4.11 12.05 3.63
CA VAL A 48 3.95 10.70 3.06
C VAL A 48 5.18 9.87 3.37
N THR A 49 6.37 10.42 3.21
CA THR A 49 7.64 9.77 3.56
C THR A 49 7.66 9.37 5.04
N ALA A 50 7.30 10.28 5.94
CA ALA A 50 7.29 10.01 7.38
C ALA A 50 6.33 8.86 7.76
N PHE A 51 5.12 8.85 7.19
CA PHE A 51 4.14 7.79 7.42
C PHE A 51 4.63 6.46 6.86
N THR A 52 5.03 6.41 5.59
CA THR A 52 5.35 5.16 4.89
C THR A 52 6.67 4.55 5.37
N LEU A 53 7.67 5.39 5.69
CA LEU A 53 8.93 4.94 6.28
C LEU A 53 8.70 4.35 7.68
N ALA A 54 7.93 5.05 8.51
CA ALA A 54 7.58 4.58 9.84
C ALA A 54 6.73 3.29 9.81
N TYR A 55 5.82 3.17 8.84
CA TYR A 55 5.08 1.93 8.57
C TYR A 55 6.03 0.79 8.19
N GLY A 56 6.88 1.00 7.18
CA GLY A 56 7.74 -0.04 6.62
C GLY A 56 8.82 -0.53 7.60
N LEU A 57 9.44 0.36 8.35
CA LEU A 57 10.48 0.02 9.34
C LEU A 57 9.91 -0.33 10.70
N GLY A 58 8.91 0.44 11.17
CA GLY A 58 8.36 0.29 12.50
C GLY A 58 7.52 -0.99 12.64
N SER A 59 6.68 -1.30 11.66
CA SER A 59 5.77 -2.44 11.74
C SER A 59 6.47 -3.78 12.06
N PRO A 60 7.47 -4.25 11.32
CA PRO A 60 8.12 -5.53 11.63
C PRO A 60 8.82 -5.52 12.99
N ILE A 61 9.39 -4.39 13.41
CA ILE A 61 10.05 -4.25 14.72
C ILE A 61 9.02 -4.39 15.84
N PHE A 62 7.96 -3.59 15.82
CA PHE A 62 6.95 -3.60 16.89
C PHE A 62 6.13 -4.89 16.92
N VAL A 63 5.85 -5.51 15.75
CA VAL A 63 5.24 -6.86 15.69
C VAL A 63 6.17 -7.89 16.32
N ALA A 64 7.47 -7.84 16.06
CA ALA A 64 8.44 -8.74 16.66
C ALA A 64 8.57 -8.57 18.19
N LEU A 65 8.44 -7.34 18.69
CA LEU A 65 8.49 -7.03 20.12
C LEU A 65 7.19 -7.37 20.86
N THR A 66 6.07 -7.58 20.15
CA THR A 66 4.80 -7.94 20.78
C THR A 66 4.84 -9.40 21.27
N PRO A 67 4.63 -9.65 22.59
CA PRO A 67 4.65 -11.01 23.12
C PRO A 67 3.56 -11.87 22.49
N ALA A 68 3.89 -13.12 22.17
CA ALA A 68 3.00 -14.06 21.47
C ALA A 68 1.64 -14.29 22.19
N HIS A 69 1.62 -14.16 23.53
CA HIS A 69 0.40 -14.30 24.34
C HIS A 69 -0.43 -13.02 24.45
N ARG A 70 0.05 -11.86 23.95
CA ARG A 70 -0.63 -10.55 24.01
C ARG A 70 -1.15 -10.08 22.66
N GLN A 71 -1.46 -10.98 21.75
CA GLN A 71 -1.89 -10.64 20.38
C GLN A 71 -3.12 -9.70 20.35
N ARG A 72 -4.13 -9.99 21.18
CA ARG A 72 -5.32 -9.11 21.29
C ARG A 72 -4.95 -7.70 21.78
N ALA A 73 -4.16 -7.61 22.82
CA ALA A 73 -3.74 -6.31 23.37
C ALA A 73 -2.88 -5.53 22.35
N GLY A 74 -1.93 -6.20 21.68
CA GLY A 74 -1.10 -5.59 20.66
C GLY A 74 -1.91 -5.00 19.50
N LEU A 75 -2.90 -5.74 18.99
CA LEU A 75 -3.80 -5.27 17.93
C LEU A 75 -4.60 -4.02 18.37
N LEU A 76 -5.18 -4.06 19.58
CA LEU A 76 -5.98 -2.94 20.09
C LEU A 76 -5.11 -1.71 20.39
N LEU A 77 -3.90 -1.89 20.94
CA LEU A 77 -2.95 -0.81 21.18
C LEU A 77 -2.48 -0.18 19.87
N ALA A 78 -2.21 -0.98 18.85
CA ALA A 78 -1.81 -0.48 17.55
C ALA A 78 -2.92 0.35 16.88
N LEU A 79 -4.18 -0.12 16.94
CA LEU A 79 -5.33 0.65 16.43
C LEU A 79 -5.56 1.91 17.29
N GLY A 80 -5.44 1.82 18.60
CA GLY A 80 -5.55 2.98 19.51
C GLY A 80 -4.49 4.03 19.21
N LEU A 81 -3.24 3.62 19.02
CA LEU A 81 -2.14 4.49 18.62
C LEU A 81 -2.42 5.18 17.27
N PHE A 82 -2.92 4.41 16.28
CA PHE A 82 -3.32 4.94 14.98
C PHE A 82 -4.42 6.00 15.09
N VAL A 83 -5.47 5.75 15.89
CA VAL A 83 -6.58 6.68 16.12
C VAL A 83 -6.09 7.97 16.78
N ILE A 84 -5.32 7.85 17.87
CA ILE A 84 -4.77 9.01 18.60
C ILE A 84 -3.85 9.83 17.69
N ALA A 85 -2.98 9.18 16.92
CA ALA A 85 -2.06 9.86 16.04
C ALA A 85 -2.76 10.61 14.89
N ASN A 86 -3.86 10.07 14.32
CA ASN A 86 -4.64 10.78 13.31
C ASN A 86 -5.43 11.94 13.91
N ALA A 87 -6.00 11.80 15.11
CA ALA A 87 -6.64 12.90 15.84
C ALA A 87 -5.64 14.03 16.14
N ALA A 88 -4.47 13.68 16.67
CA ALA A 88 -3.41 14.64 16.95
C ALA A 88 -2.85 15.28 15.67
N SER A 89 -2.80 14.54 14.57
CA SER A 89 -2.48 15.10 13.23
C SER A 89 -3.48 16.17 12.81
N ALA A 90 -4.80 15.93 13.02
CA ALA A 90 -5.85 16.89 12.68
C ALA A 90 -5.81 18.16 13.56
N LEU A 91 -5.25 18.05 14.76
CA LEU A 91 -5.08 19.15 15.74
C LEU A 91 -3.70 19.80 15.67
N ALA A 92 -2.83 19.39 14.74
CA ALA A 92 -1.45 19.90 14.68
C ALA A 92 -1.41 21.38 14.32
N GLU A 93 -0.79 22.19 15.16
CA GLU A 93 -0.59 23.64 14.96
C GLU A 93 0.72 23.96 14.23
N SER A 94 1.62 22.98 14.07
CA SER A 94 2.88 23.13 13.35
C SER A 94 3.11 21.96 12.41
N PHE A 95 3.81 22.22 11.30
CA PHE A 95 4.19 21.20 10.33
C PHE A 95 5.02 20.06 10.96
N THR A 96 5.95 20.40 11.87
CA THR A 96 6.77 19.41 12.58
C THR A 96 5.91 18.50 13.47
N ALA A 97 4.94 19.05 14.21
CA ALA A 97 4.01 18.23 14.99
C ALA A 97 3.19 17.30 14.09
N LEU A 98 2.68 17.81 12.96
CA LEU A 98 1.97 17.00 11.97
C LEU A 98 2.85 15.87 11.46
N MET A 99 4.10 16.11 11.11
CA MET A 99 5.06 15.10 10.64
C MET A 99 5.31 14.01 11.69
N VAL A 100 5.52 14.38 12.94
CA VAL A 100 5.72 13.41 14.04
C VAL A 100 4.48 12.52 14.22
N TRP A 101 3.29 13.11 14.24
CA TRP A 101 2.06 12.34 14.38
C TRP A 101 1.77 11.46 13.17
N ARG A 102 2.13 11.89 11.97
CA ARG A 102 2.06 11.06 10.75
C ARG A 102 2.99 9.84 10.83
N ALA A 103 4.21 10.00 11.34
CA ALA A 103 5.12 8.87 11.57
C ALA A 103 4.55 7.89 12.61
N ILE A 104 4.03 8.38 13.73
CA ILE A 104 3.39 7.55 14.76
C ILE A 104 2.16 6.82 14.19
N ALA A 105 1.34 7.50 13.38
CA ALA A 105 0.21 6.88 12.68
C ALA A 105 0.66 5.74 11.75
N GLY A 106 1.79 5.91 11.05
CA GLY A 106 2.38 4.88 10.19
C GLY A 106 2.76 3.62 10.95
N ILE A 107 3.41 3.75 12.12
CA ILE A 107 3.74 2.61 13.00
C ILE A 107 2.45 1.89 13.43
N GLY A 108 1.48 2.64 13.97
CA GLY A 108 0.20 2.08 14.41
C GLY A 108 -0.53 1.34 13.29
N ALA A 109 -0.53 1.92 12.09
CA ALA A 109 -1.14 1.35 10.89
C ALA A 109 -0.51 0.01 10.50
N GLY A 110 0.81 -0.05 10.38
CA GLY A 110 1.51 -1.25 9.95
C GLY A 110 1.41 -2.39 10.95
N VAL A 111 1.55 -2.11 12.25
CA VAL A 111 1.38 -3.11 13.31
C VAL A 111 -0.06 -3.62 13.31
N TYR A 112 -1.05 -2.72 13.19
CA TYR A 112 -2.46 -3.08 13.15
C TYR A 112 -2.79 -4.02 11.98
N LEU A 113 -2.34 -3.70 10.76
CA LEU A 113 -2.62 -4.54 9.59
C LEU A 113 -2.01 -5.93 9.74
N ALA A 114 -0.73 -6.01 10.11
CA ALA A 114 -0.04 -7.29 10.28
C ALA A 114 -0.71 -8.18 11.34
N MET A 115 -1.03 -7.60 12.50
CA MET A 115 -1.71 -8.32 13.58
C MET A 115 -3.19 -8.59 13.27
N GLY A 116 -3.85 -7.72 12.52
CA GLY A 116 -5.24 -7.87 12.07
C GLY A 116 -5.42 -9.06 11.13
N ILE A 117 -4.50 -9.23 10.17
CA ILE A 117 -4.48 -10.41 9.29
C ILE A 117 -4.31 -11.69 10.12
N GLY A 118 -3.33 -11.73 11.04
CA GLY A 118 -3.13 -12.86 11.95
C GLY A 118 -4.35 -13.13 12.83
N ALA A 119 -4.96 -12.08 13.40
CA ALA A 119 -6.16 -12.20 14.22
C ALA A 119 -7.35 -12.75 13.42
N SER A 120 -7.55 -12.27 12.18
CA SER A 120 -8.65 -12.74 11.32
C SER A 120 -8.52 -14.23 10.99
N ALA A 121 -7.29 -14.69 10.73
CA ALA A 121 -6.99 -16.07 10.49
C ALA A 121 -7.24 -16.94 11.75
N ALA A 122 -6.90 -16.41 12.93
CA ALA A 122 -7.05 -17.11 14.21
C ALA A 122 -8.50 -17.26 14.66
N VAL A 123 -9.39 -16.31 14.35
CA VAL A 123 -10.83 -16.39 14.67
C VAL A 123 -11.65 -17.11 13.60
N SER A 124 -11.02 -17.55 12.51
CA SER A 124 -11.66 -18.23 11.39
C SER A 124 -11.36 -19.73 11.41
N THR A 125 -12.27 -20.53 10.84
CA THR A 125 -11.97 -21.94 10.57
C THR A 125 -10.92 -22.04 9.44
N PRO A 126 -10.14 -23.14 9.37
CA PRO A 126 -9.12 -23.32 8.34
C PRO A 126 -9.63 -23.07 6.92
N GLU A 127 -10.86 -23.52 6.60
CA GLU A 127 -11.49 -23.42 5.29
C GLU A 127 -11.94 -21.98 4.94
N ARG A 128 -11.99 -21.09 5.94
CA ARG A 128 -12.44 -19.69 5.80
C ARG A 128 -11.35 -18.68 6.04
N ARG A 129 -10.12 -19.08 6.33
CA ARG A 129 -8.99 -18.19 6.61
C ARG A 129 -8.69 -17.25 5.44
N GLY A 130 -8.61 -17.80 4.22
CA GLY A 130 -8.39 -17.01 3.02
C GLY A 130 -9.48 -15.95 2.80
N LYS A 131 -10.75 -16.33 3.01
CA LYS A 131 -11.88 -15.39 2.93
C LYS A 131 -11.79 -14.28 3.99
N ALA A 132 -11.38 -14.61 5.21
CA ALA A 132 -11.22 -13.62 6.28
C ALA A 132 -10.11 -12.62 5.96
N ILE A 133 -8.96 -13.09 5.48
CA ILE A 133 -7.85 -12.23 5.03
C ILE A 133 -8.29 -11.36 3.84
N ALA A 134 -9.01 -11.94 2.87
CA ALA A 134 -9.53 -11.20 1.72
C ALA A 134 -10.49 -10.08 2.13
N ILE A 135 -11.34 -10.27 3.15
CA ILE A 135 -12.22 -9.22 3.68
C ILE A 135 -11.41 -8.05 4.24
N ILE A 136 -10.30 -8.31 4.94
CA ILE A 136 -9.45 -7.27 5.50
C ILE A 136 -8.72 -6.51 4.40
N MET A 137 -8.11 -7.23 3.45
CA MET A 137 -7.43 -6.61 2.31
C MET A 137 -8.40 -5.84 1.41
N GLY A 138 -9.62 -6.37 1.22
CA GLY A 138 -10.70 -5.69 0.54
C GLY A 138 -11.16 -4.43 1.28
N GLY A 139 -11.19 -4.45 2.61
CA GLY A 139 -11.43 -3.27 3.44
C GLY A 139 -10.38 -2.19 3.21
N MET A 140 -9.10 -2.56 3.24
CA MET A 140 -7.99 -1.64 2.98
C MET A 140 -8.05 -1.06 1.57
N ALA A 141 -8.23 -1.90 0.54
CA ALA A 141 -8.36 -1.46 -0.85
C ALA A 141 -9.55 -0.51 -1.04
N SER A 142 -10.70 -0.83 -0.43
CA SER A 142 -11.88 0.04 -0.46
C SER A 142 -11.62 1.39 0.21
N GLY A 143 -10.81 1.42 1.30
CA GLY A 143 -10.37 2.65 1.95
C GLY A 143 -9.55 3.54 1.03
N VAL A 144 -8.68 2.96 0.20
CA VAL A 144 -7.92 3.70 -0.80
C VAL A 144 -8.83 4.18 -1.94
N VAL A 145 -9.63 3.29 -2.51
CA VAL A 145 -10.39 3.57 -3.74
C VAL A 145 -11.61 4.48 -3.48
N LEU A 146 -12.32 4.27 -2.38
CA LEU A 146 -13.53 5.03 -2.03
C LEU A 146 -13.24 6.09 -0.96
N GLY A 147 -12.46 5.71 0.05
CA GLY A 147 -12.22 6.55 1.21
C GLY A 147 -11.36 7.77 0.92
N VAL A 148 -10.32 7.64 0.10
CA VAL A 148 -9.44 8.77 -0.24
C VAL A 148 -10.19 9.85 -1.01
N PRO A 149 -10.87 9.57 -2.14
CA PRO A 149 -11.62 10.59 -2.85
C PRO A 149 -12.74 11.23 -1.98
N LEU A 150 -13.44 10.41 -1.20
CA LEU A 150 -14.46 10.93 -0.27
C LEU A 150 -13.85 11.91 0.75
N SER A 151 -12.67 11.56 1.30
CA SER A 151 -11.95 12.45 2.23
C SER A 151 -11.55 13.76 1.58
N LEU A 152 -11.12 13.73 0.32
CA LEU A 152 -10.73 14.93 -0.42
C LEU A 152 -11.93 15.83 -0.71
N LEU A 153 -13.08 15.26 -1.09
CA LEU A 153 -14.34 16.04 -1.26
C LEU A 153 -14.75 16.73 0.05
N ILE A 154 -14.58 16.05 1.18
CA ILE A 154 -14.84 16.65 2.50
C ILE A 154 -13.81 17.74 2.81
N ALA A 155 -12.53 17.49 2.50
CA ALA A 155 -11.46 18.45 2.73
C ALA A 155 -11.60 19.72 1.89
N GLU A 156 -12.11 19.63 0.67
CA GLU A 156 -12.40 20.78 -0.21
C GLU A 156 -13.45 21.74 0.41
N GLN A 157 -14.35 21.23 1.25
CA GLN A 157 -15.41 22.01 1.88
C GLN A 157 -15.08 22.45 3.32
N LEU A 158 -14.44 21.57 4.10
CA LEU A 158 -14.25 21.75 5.54
C LEU A 158 -12.78 21.86 5.98
N GLY A 159 -11.85 21.87 5.02
CA GLY A 159 -10.41 21.90 5.28
C GLY A 159 -9.79 20.51 5.45
N TRP A 160 -8.47 20.44 5.28
CA TRP A 160 -7.70 19.19 5.30
C TRP A 160 -7.83 18.40 6.61
N GLN A 161 -8.06 19.10 7.74
CA GLN A 161 -8.26 18.49 9.06
C GLN A 161 -9.47 17.55 9.07
N ALA A 162 -10.53 17.91 8.35
CA ALA A 162 -11.76 17.11 8.31
C ALA A 162 -11.55 15.72 7.70
N ALA A 163 -10.64 15.59 6.73
CA ALA A 163 -10.24 14.30 6.18
C ALA A 163 -9.58 13.40 7.23
N LEU A 164 -8.71 13.95 8.08
CA LEU A 164 -8.06 13.20 9.16
C LEU A 164 -9.03 12.87 10.31
N TRP A 165 -10.01 13.75 10.58
CA TRP A 165 -11.09 13.44 11.52
C TRP A 165 -11.98 12.31 11.05
N LEU A 166 -12.26 12.21 9.74
CA LEU A 166 -12.99 11.07 9.19
C LEU A 166 -12.25 9.74 9.40
N VAL A 167 -10.93 9.72 9.13
CA VAL A 167 -10.08 8.57 9.42
C VAL A 167 -10.10 8.20 10.91
N THR A 168 -9.99 9.21 11.78
CA THR A 168 -10.04 9.06 13.24
C THR A 168 -11.35 8.43 13.68
N LEU A 169 -12.47 8.93 13.18
CA LEU A 169 -13.81 8.44 13.54
C LEU A 169 -14.01 6.98 13.13
N LEU A 170 -13.64 6.63 11.89
CA LEU A 170 -13.73 5.24 11.41
C LEU A 170 -12.84 4.30 12.22
N GLY A 171 -11.59 4.72 12.50
CA GLY A 171 -10.68 3.98 13.36
C GLY A 171 -11.21 3.81 14.78
N LEU A 172 -11.83 4.84 15.35
CA LEU A 172 -12.44 4.81 16.69
C LEU A 172 -13.63 3.84 16.74
N VAL A 173 -14.50 3.88 15.74
CA VAL A 173 -15.63 2.92 15.63
C VAL A 173 -15.11 1.49 15.57
N ALA A 174 -14.07 1.22 14.77
CA ALA A 174 -13.44 -0.08 14.70
C ALA A 174 -12.82 -0.48 16.04
N LEU A 175 -12.11 0.44 16.72
CA LEU A 175 -11.47 0.19 18.03
C LEU A 175 -12.51 -0.17 19.10
N VAL A 176 -13.56 0.63 19.24
CA VAL A 176 -14.63 0.38 20.22
C VAL A 176 -15.31 -0.95 19.90
N GLY A 177 -15.63 -1.22 18.63
CA GLY A 177 -16.21 -2.48 18.21
C GLY A 177 -15.32 -3.68 18.53
N LEU A 178 -14.01 -3.58 18.31
CA LEU A 178 -13.05 -4.64 18.62
C LEU A 178 -12.82 -4.82 20.13
N LEU A 179 -12.80 -3.75 20.91
CA LEU A 179 -12.76 -3.84 22.38
C LEU A 179 -13.90 -4.69 22.93
N LEU A 180 -15.10 -4.52 22.35
CA LEU A 180 -16.33 -5.20 22.79
C LEU A 180 -16.46 -6.63 22.24
N LYS A 181 -16.01 -6.89 21.00
CA LYS A 181 -16.35 -8.12 20.27
C LYS A 181 -15.16 -9.02 19.95
N LEU A 182 -13.90 -8.53 20.02
CA LEU A 182 -12.75 -9.37 19.71
C LEU A 182 -12.48 -10.34 20.88
N PRO A 183 -12.50 -11.65 20.65
CA PRO A 183 -12.19 -12.65 21.70
C PRO A 183 -10.69 -12.62 22.04
N SER A 184 -10.33 -13.39 23.07
CA SER A 184 -8.92 -13.71 23.30
C SER A 184 -8.36 -14.46 22.09
N LEU A 185 -7.19 -14.01 21.63
CA LEU A 185 -6.51 -14.65 20.51
C LEU A 185 -5.52 -15.70 21.01
N PRO A 186 -5.39 -16.83 20.30
CA PRO A 186 -4.40 -17.83 20.65
C PRO A 186 -2.99 -17.24 20.57
N ALA A 187 -2.07 -17.77 21.37
CA ALA A 187 -0.67 -17.38 21.27
C ALA A 187 -0.12 -17.76 19.88
N ALA A 188 0.47 -16.80 19.20
CA ALA A 188 1.13 -17.05 17.92
C ALA A 188 2.49 -17.76 18.16
N THR A 189 2.94 -18.53 17.18
CA THR A 189 4.35 -19.00 17.16
C THR A 189 5.25 -17.77 17.03
N ALA A 190 6.14 -17.58 18.01
CA ALA A 190 7.05 -16.46 18.02
C ALA A 190 8.10 -16.63 16.91
N THR A 191 7.96 -15.92 15.81
CA THR A 191 9.03 -15.79 14.80
C THR A 191 10.04 -14.76 15.29
N THR A 192 11.29 -15.18 15.44
CA THR A 192 12.38 -14.30 15.86
C THR A 192 12.76 -13.32 14.74
N LEU A 193 13.31 -12.15 15.11
CA LEU A 193 13.82 -11.19 14.12
C LEU A 193 14.90 -11.82 13.22
N GLY A 194 15.73 -12.71 13.77
CA GLY A 194 16.72 -13.47 13.02
C GLY A 194 16.13 -14.36 11.91
N GLN A 195 15.01 -15.03 12.17
CA GLN A 195 14.30 -15.83 11.15
C GLN A 195 13.72 -14.93 10.05
N LYS A 196 13.24 -13.73 10.42
CA LYS A 196 12.76 -12.74 9.45
C LYS A 196 13.87 -12.24 8.53
N LEU A 197 15.07 -12.03 9.07
CA LEU A 197 16.22 -11.58 8.29
C LEU A 197 16.83 -12.71 7.43
N ALA A 198 16.78 -13.97 7.88
CA ALA A 198 17.31 -15.12 7.14
C ALA A 198 16.64 -15.31 5.76
N ILE A 199 15.36 -14.92 5.61
CA ILE A 199 14.63 -14.98 4.34
C ILE A 199 15.26 -14.04 3.26
N LEU A 200 15.92 -12.95 3.69
CA LEU A 200 16.65 -12.05 2.80
C LEU A 200 17.96 -12.64 2.25
N GLY A 201 18.37 -13.82 2.73
CA GLY A 201 19.45 -14.61 2.13
C GLY A 201 19.04 -15.37 0.86
N ASP A 202 17.72 -15.50 0.60
CA ASP A 202 17.21 -16.15 -0.60
C ASP A 202 17.21 -15.18 -1.79
N GLY A 203 18.12 -15.41 -2.76
CA GLY A 203 18.28 -14.54 -3.92
C GLY A 203 17.03 -14.42 -4.81
N HIS A 204 16.16 -15.46 -4.84
CA HIS A 204 14.92 -15.40 -5.59
C HIS A 204 13.89 -14.50 -4.88
N VAL A 205 13.72 -14.68 -3.57
CA VAL A 205 12.88 -13.80 -2.74
C VAL A 205 13.36 -12.35 -2.83
N LEU A 206 14.69 -12.13 -2.75
CA LEU A 206 15.26 -10.78 -2.83
C LEU A 206 14.92 -10.09 -4.16
N VAL A 207 14.98 -10.79 -5.28
CA VAL A 207 14.60 -10.22 -6.60
C VAL A 207 13.12 -9.82 -6.60
N ILE A 208 12.23 -10.67 -6.08
CA ILE A 208 10.79 -10.36 -5.98
C ILE A 208 10.57 -9.09 -5.14
N LEU A 209 11.20 -9.02 -3.95
CA LEU A 209 11.10 -7.85 -3.07
C LEU A 209 11.67 -6.58 -3.70
N LEU A 210 12.77 -6.68 -4.44
CA LEU A 210 13.35 -5.54 -5.15
C LEU A 210 12.45 -5.04 -6.29
N VAL A 211 11.80 -5.93 -7.04
CA VAL A 211 10.82 -5.52 -8.05
C VAL A 211 9.63 -4.83 -7.41
N SER A 212 9.10 -5.34 -6.28
CA SER A 212 8.04 -4.69 -5.53
C SER A 212 8.47 -3.31 -4.99
N LEU A 213 9.70 -3.19 -4.49
CA LEU A 213 10.28 -1.93 -4.04
C LEU A 213 10.33 -0.90 -5.18
N LEU A 214 10.87 -1.29 -6.36
CA LEU A 214 10.97 -0.42 -7.52
C LEU A 214 9.58 -0.03 -8.05
N ALA A 215 8.62 -0.95 -8.07
CA ALA A 215 7.24 -0.66 -8.43
C ALA A 215 6.60 0.37 -7.50
N ALA A 216 6.85 0.26 -6.19
CA ALA A 216 6.33 1.20 -5.21
C ALA A 216 7.02 2.58 -5.31
N ILE A 217 8.35 2.63 -5.51
CA ILE A 217 9.07 3.88 -5.78
C ILE A 217 8.44 4.60 -6.97
N ALA A 218 8.17 3.87 -8.06
CA ALA A 218 7.58 4.43 -9.27
C ALA A 218 6.11 4.81 -9.07
N SER A 219 5.27 3.85 -8.70
CA SER A 219 3.80 4.00 -8.67
C SER A 219 3.35 4.86 -7.48
N LEU A 220 3.71 4.47 -6.24
CA LEU A 220 3.27 5.14 -5.03
C LEU A 220 4.03 6.46 -4.80
N GLY A 221 5.30 6.52 -5.21
CA GLY A 221 6.05 7.76 -5.24
C GLY A 221 5.39 8.79 -6.16
N MET A 222 5.06 8.42 -7.40
CA MET A 222 4.37 9.33 -8.34
C MET A 222 2.96 9.70 -7.87
N TYR A 223 2.25 8.78 -7.17
CA TYR A 223 0.95 9.08 -6.58
C TYR A 223 1.00 10.29 -5.65
N THR A 224 2.08 10.46 -4.88
CA THR A 224 2.29 11.62 -4.00
C THR A 224 2.33 12.95 -4.76
N PHE A 225 2.78 12.93 -6.02
CA PHE A 225 2.99 14.12 -6.85
C PHE A 225 2.01 14.28 -8.01
N ILE A 226 0.96 13.49 -8.08
CA ILE A 226 -0.07 13.62 -9.12
C ILE A 226 -0.78 14.98 -9.03
N ALA A 227 -1.06 15.46 -7.81
CA ALA A 227 -1.72 16.74 -7.59
C ALA A 227 -0.83 17.91 -8.03
N PRO A 228 0.44 18.03 -7.59
CA PRO A 228 1.37 19.06 -8.10
C PRO A 228 1.59 19.00 -9.61
N LEU A 229 1.69 17.81 -10.21
CA LEU A 229 1.85 17.68 -11.66
C LEU A 229 0.66 18.26 -12.42
N LEU A 230 -0.56 17.86 -12.05
CA LEU A 230 -1.77 18.29 -12.75
C LEU A 230 -2.14 19.76 -12.48
N ALA A 231 -1.69 20.31 -11.35
CA ALA A 231 -1.87 21.74 -11.04
C ALA A 231 -0.94 22.66 -11.84
N ASP A 232 0.11 22.12 -12.45
CA ASP A 232 1.05 22.91 -13.28
C ASP A 232 0.32 23.50 -14.50
N PRO A 233 0.49 24.81 -14.78
CA PRO A 233 -0.12 25.47 -15.94
C PRO A 233 0.18 24.78 -17.28
N ALA A 234 1.33 24.13 -17.41
CA ALA A 234 1.70 23.36 -18.62
C ALA A 234 0.77 22.17 -18.88
N TYR A 235 0.01 21.70 -17.86
CA TYR A 235 -0.85 20.52 -17.93
C TYR A 235 -2.32 20.84 -17.61
N GLY A 236 -2.73 22.08 -17.89
CA GLY A 236 -4.13 22.50 -17.81
C GLY A 236 -4.55 23.10 -16.47
N ALA A 237 -3.62 23.34 -15.53
CA ALA A 237 -3.88 23.99 -14.24
C ALA A 237 -5.09 23.41 -13.51
N VAL A 238 -5.13 22.09 -13.37
CA VAL A 238 -6.25 21.34 -12.77
C VAL A 238 -6.45 21.78 -11.32
N ARG A 239 -7.64 22.25 -10.97
CA ARG A 239 -7.96 22.72 -9.62
C ARG A 239 -8.28 21.60 -8.63
N SER A 240 -8.89 20.52 -9.08
CA SER A 240 -9.23 19.36 -8.25
C SER A 240 -8.62 18.09 -8.82
N VAL A 241 -7.78 17.42 -8.03
CA VAL A 241 -7.18 16.14 -8.38
C VAL A 241 -8.13 14.96 -8.14
N THR A 242 -9.21 15.17 -7.40
CA THR A 242 -10.15 14.11 -6.96
C THR A 242 -10.66 13.23 -8.10
N PRO A 243 -11.11 13.73 -9.26
CA PRO A 243 -11.57 12.88 -10.36
C PRO A 243 -10.48 11.94 -10.89
N TYR A 244 -9.23 12.39 -10.91
CA TYR A 244 -8.09 11.61 -11.39
C TYR A 244 -7.71 10.49 -10.41
N LEU A 245 -7.84 10.75 -9.10
CA LEU A 245 -7.65 9.72 -8.06
C LEU A 245 -8.79 8.69 -8.09
N TRP A 246 -10.02 9.09 -8.42
CA TRP A 246 -11.11 8.15 -8.70
C TRP A 246 -10.77 7.25 -9.90
N VAL A 247 -10.29 7.82 -10.99
CA VAL A 247 -9.89 7.07 -12.19
C VAL A 247 -8.76 6.09 -11.86
N TRP A 248 -7.75 6.53 -11.11
CA TRP A 248 -6.66 5.66 -10.64
C TRP A 248 -7.18 4.51 -9.76
N GLY A 249 -8.08 4.81 -8.82
CA GLY A 249 -8.67 3.82 -7.94
C GLY A 249 -9.56 2.81 -8.67
N ILE A 250 -10.44 3.27 -9.56
CA ILE A 250 -11.29 2.40 -10.39
C ILE A 250 -10.42 1.52 -11.28
N GLY A 251 -9.38 2.09 -11.90
CA GLY A 251 -8.38 1.32 -12.63
C GLY A 251 -7.79 0.22 -11.77
N GLY A 252 -7.43 0.52 -10.53
CA GLY A 252 -6.88 -0.43 -9.56
C GLY A 252 -7.83 -1.59 -9.23
N VAL A 253 -9.10 -1.31 -9.01
CA VAL A 253 -10.13 -2.35 -8.79
C VAL A 253 -10.25 -3.25 -10.01
N LEU A 254 -10.38 -2.67 -11.19
CA LEU A 254 -10.48 -3.44 -12.45
C LEU A 254 -9.24 -4.30 -12.67
N GLY A 255 -8.04 -3.75 -12.47
CA GLY A 255 -6.78 -4.46 -12.59
C GLY A 255 -6.68 -5.66 -11.64
N SER A 256 -7.09 -5.48 -10.38
CA SER A 256 -7.10 -6.54 -9.37
C SER A 256 -8.03 -7.70 -9.73
N PHE A 257 -9.19 -7.42 -10.35
CA PHE A 257 -10.10 -8.47 -10.83
C PHE A 257 -9.57 -9.17 -12.09
N LEU A 258 -9.02 -8.41 -13.04
CA LEU A 258 -8.56 -8.92 -14.31
C LEU A 258 -7.31 -9.79 -14.18
N ILE A 259 -6.45 -9.53 -13.18
CA ILE A 259 -5.20 -10.27 -12.99
C ILE A 259 -5.45 -11.68 -12.45
N GLY A 260 -6.52 -11.92 -11.66
CA GLY A 260 -6.79 -13.21 -11.03
C GLY A 260 -6.77 -14.38 -12.03
N PRO A 261 -7.62 -14.37 -13.08
CA PRO A 261 -7.63 -15.42 -14.09
C PRO A 261 -6.32 -15.55 -14.89
N LEU A 262 -5.50 -14.49 -14.94
CA LEU A 262 -4.22 -14.49 -15.66
C LEU A 262 -3.12 -15.16 -14.84
N VAL A 263 -3.13 -15.01 -13.50
CA VAL A 263 -2.16 -15.66 -12.60
C VAL A 263 -2.22 -17.17 -12.69
N ASP A 264 -3.41 -17.74 -12.92
CA ASP A 264 -3.59 -19.18 -13.05
C ASP A 264 -3.12 -19.73 -14.42
N ARG A 265 -2.95 -18.87 -15.43
CA ARG A 265 -2.63 -19.26 -16.80
C ARG A 265 -1.25 -18.84 -17.27
N ILE A 266 -0.70 -17.79 -16.70
CA ILE A 266 0.56 -17.17 -17.14
C ILE A 266 1.53 -17.20 -15.96
N LYS A 267 2.80 -17.53 -16.24
CA LYS A 267 3.86 -17.55 -15.23
C LYS A 267 3.95 -16.18 -14.53
N GLY A 268 4.02 -16.18 -13.19
CA GLY A 268 4.11 -14.97 -12.39
C GLY A 268 5.17 -13.96 -12.84
N PRO A 269 6.44 -14.38 -13.14
CA PRO A 269 7.47 -13.48 -13.66
C PRO A 269 7.13 -12.80 -14.99
N VAL A 270 6.41 -13.49 -15.89
CA VAL A 270 5.96 -12.92 -17.18
C VAL A 270 4.88 -11.85 -16.94
N LEU A 271 3.93 -12.14 -16.05
CA LEU A 271 2.91 -11.16 -15.65
C LEU A 271 3.53 -9.95 -15.00
N THR A 272 4.45 -10.16 -14.06
CA THR A 272 5.16 -9.08 -13.37
C THR A 272 5.96 -8.23 -14.34
N PHE A 273 6.63 -8.83 -15.34
CA PHE A 273 7.31 -8.10 -16.41
C PHE A 273 6.34 -7.22 -17.20
N ALA A 274 5.22 -7.78 -17.65
CA ALA A 274 4.21 -7.06 -18.41
C ALA A 274 3.62 -5.90 -17.60
N ILE A 275 3.32 -6.13 -16.32
CA ILE A 275 2.83 -5.11 -15.38
C ILE A 275 3.84 -3.96 -15.25
N MET A 276 5.12 -4.26 -15.00
CA MET A 276 6.17 -3.24 -14.87
C MET A 276 6.38 -2.46 -16.16
N LEU A 277 6.28 -3.11 -17.32
CA LEU A 277 6.39 -2.45 -18.61
C LEU A 277 5.21 -1.49 -18.85
N ILE A 278 3.97 -1.95 -18.60
CA ILE A 278 2.77 -1.11 -18.73
C ILE A 278 2.84 0.07 -17.73
N LEU A 279 3.32 -0.15 -16.52
CA LEU A 279 3.53 0.90 -15.53
C LEU A 279 4.52 1.96 -16.06
N ALA A 280 5.67 1.52 -16.58
CA ALA A 280 6.68 2.42 -17.13
C ALA A 280 6.10 3.26 -18.30
N VAL A 281 5.43 2.61 -19.26
CA VAL A 281 4.81 3.29 -20.40
C VAL A 281 3.73 4.29 -19.93
N SER A 282 2.87 3.89 -18.99
CA SER A 282 1.82 4.77 -18.45
C SER A 282 2.41 6.04 -17.83
N LEU A 283 3.50 5.89 -17.05
CA LEU A 283 4.16 7.03 -16.39
C LEU A 283 4.90 7.92 -17.39
N PHE A 284 5.57 7.37 -18.42
CA PHE A 284 6.21 8.18 -19.46
C PHE A 284 5.21 8.95 -20.33
N VAL A 285 4.05 8.34 -20.62
CA VAL A 285 3.01 8.95 -21.46
C VAL A 285 2.20 9.99 -20.67
N LEU A 286 2.19 9.92 -19.34
CA LEU A 286 1.35 10.75 -18.46
C LEU A 286 1.53 12.27 -18.72
N PRO A 287 2.73 12.87 -18.72
CA PRO A 287 2.88 14.30 -18.98
C PRO A 287 2.50 14.70 -20.42
N LEU A 288 2.75 13.83 -21.40
CA LEU A 288 2.35 14.08 -22.80
C LEU A 288 0.83 14.10 -22.93
N ALA A 289 0.13 13.14 -22.32
CA ALA A 289 -1.31 13.09 -22.33
C ALA A 289 -1.93 14.29 -21.60
N ALA A 290 -1.33 14.70 -20.47
CA ALA A 290 -1.77 15.88 -19.71
C ALA A 290 -1.62 17.19 -20.50
N ALA A 291 -0.53 17.35 -21.23
CA ALA A 291 -0.30 18.51 -22.10
C ALA A 291 -1.30 18.59 -23.27
N LEU A 292 -1.80 17.45 -23.75
CA LEU A 292 -2.77 17.39 -24.85
C LEU A 292 -4.21 17.64 -24.35
N SER A 293 -4.60 17.04 -23.22
CA SER A 293 -5.95 17.20 -22.70
C SER A 293 -6.07 16.68 -21.26
N THR A 294 -6.82 17.42 -20.43
CA THR A 294 -7.18 17.02 -19.07
C THR A 294 -8.05 15.74 -19.02
N TRP A 295 -8.70 15.37 -20.13
CA TRP A 295 -9.44 14.13 -20.25
C TRP A 295 -8.54 12.97 -20.73
N LEU A 296 -7.64 13.24 -21.66
CA LEU A 296 -6.75 12.21 -22.22
C LEU A 296 -5.81 11.64 -21.15
N VAL A 297 -5.37 12.46 -20.20
CA VAL A 297 -4.49 12.02 -19.10
C VAL A 297 -5.14 10.98 -18.17
N MET A 298 -6.48 10.90 -18.16
CA MET A 298 -7.18 9.88 -17.39
C MET A 298 -6.87 8.45 -17.87
N LEU A 299 -6.54 8.27 -19.15
CA LEU A 299 -6.20 6.93 -19.70
C LEU A 299 -4.90 6.37 -19.08
N PRO A 300 -3.74 7.05 -19.16
CA PRO A 300 -2.54 6.55 -18.48
C PRO A 300 -2.70 6.46 -16.96
N ILE A 301 -3.50 7.30 -16.33
CA ILE A 301 -3.81 7.21 -14.88
C ILE A 301 -4.59 5.93 -14.57
N ALA A 302 -5.61 5.58 -15.38
CA ALA A 302 -6.38 4.34 -15.21
C ALA A 302 -5.51 3.10 -15.40
N LEU A 303 -4.66 3.08 -16.43
CA LEU A 303 -3.72 1.98 -16.68
C LEU A 303 -2.70 1.86 -15.55
N TRP A 304 -2.12 2.96 -15.12
CA TRP A 304 -1.21 2.97 -13.96
C TRP A 304 -1.90 2.42 -12.70
N GLY A 305 -3.13 2.86 -12.39
CA GLY A 305 -3.91 2.32 -11.29
C GLY A 305 -4.11 0.82 -11.43
N ALA A 306 -4.54 0.36 -12.60
CA ALA A 306 -4.80 -1.05 -12.87
C ALA A 306 -3.58 -1.93 -12.62
N VAL A 307 -2.43 -1.59 -13.20
CA VAL A 307 -1.22 -2.41 -13.06
C VAL A 307 -0.55 -2.25 -11.70
N GLY A 308 -0.66 -1.08 -11.07
CA GLY A 308 -0.10 -0.83 -9.74
C GLY A 308 -0.72 -1.75 -8.67
N TRP A 309 -2.04 -1.95 -8.71
CA TRP A 309 -2.75 -2.85 -7.80
C TRP A 309 -2.65 -4.33 -8.21
N ALA A 310 -2.65 -4.61 -9.52
CA ALA A 310 -2.53 -5.98 -10.03
C ALA A 310 -1.20 -6.64 -9.64
N LEU A 311 -0.12 -5.87 -9.46
CA LEU A 311 1.23 -6.37 -9.19
C LEU A 311 1.31 -7.29 -7.97
N GLN A 312 0.57 -6.98 -6.91
CA GLN A 312 0.67 -7.71 -5.64
C GLN A 312 0.27 -9.19 -5.78
N VAL A 313 -0.64 -9.52 -6.69
CA VAL A 313 -1.17 -10.88 -6.83
C VAL A 313 -0.09 -11.84 -7.35
N PRO A 314 0.56 -11.63 -8.52
CA PRO A 314 1.63 -12.51 -8.97
C PRO A 314 2.85 -12.49 -8.04
N GLN A 315 3.21 -11.35 -7.45
CA GLN A 315 4.34 -11.25 -6.52
C GLN A 315 4.11 -12.09 -5.25
N ASN A 316 2.95 -11.94 -4.60
CA ASN A 316 2.62 -12.70 -3.40
C ASN A 316 2.48 -14.21 -3.70
N ASN A 317 1.93 -14.57 -4.87
CA ASN A 317 1.85 -15.97 -5.30
C ASN A 317 3.24 -16.58 -5.49
N GLU A 318 4.15 -15.87 -6.15
CA GLU A 318 5.55 -16.30 -6.30
C GLU A 318 6.26 -16.48 -4.95
N LEU A 319 6.08 -15.55 -4.03
CA LEU A 319 6.67 -15.63 -2.68
C LEU A 319 6.16 -16.84 -1.90
N ILE A 320 4.84 -17.12 -1.96
CA ILE A 320 4.26 -18.32 -1.33
C ILE A 320 4.89 -19.57 -1.91
N LEU A 321 4.95 -19.69 -3.24
CA LEU A 321 5.52 -20.85 -3.93
C LEU A 321 7.01 -21.01 -3.63
N ALA A 322 7.78 -19.91 -3.66
CA ALA A 322 9.21 -19.94 -3.36
C ALA A 322 9.53 -20.40 -1.93
N ARG A 323 8.60 -20.16 -0.97
CA ARG A 323 8.81 -20.45 0.45
C ARG A 323 7.92 -21.59 0.98
N GLN A 324 7.25 -22.33 0.08
CA GLN A 324 6.32 -23.39 0.46
C GLN A 324 7.00 -24.51 1.28
N ALA A 325 8.19 -24.92 0.87
CA ALA A 325 8.94 -25.99 1.55
C ALA A 325 9.43 -25.58 2.96
N GLN A 326 9.67 -24.27 3.18
CA GLN A 326 10.12 -23.71 4.46
C GLN A 326 8.95 -23.35 5.38
N GLY A 327 7.73 -23.26 4.86
CA GLY A 327 6.53 -22.91 5.63
C GLY A 327 6.46 -21.45 6.09
N ASP A 328 7.33 -20.56 5.59
CA ASP A 328 7.44 -19.16 5.98
C ASP A 328 6.93 -18.16 4.92
N GLY A 329 6.10 -18.62 3.99
CA GLY A 329 5.49 -17.79 2.92
C GLY A 329 4.77 -16.56 3.45
N ASN A 330 4.07 -16.64 4.60
CA ASN A 330 3.42 -15.48 5.21
C ASN A 330 4.43 -14.39 5.63
N LEU A 331 5.62 -14.80 6.04
CA LEU A 331 6.70 -13.88 6.36
C LEU A 331 7.23 -13.19 5.09
N ALA A 332 7.36 -13.93 3.99
CA ALA A 332 7.76 -13.38 2.70
C ALA A 332 6.75 -12.31 2.22
N ILE A 333 5.45 -12.56 2.37
CA ILE A 333 4.39 -11.56 2.08
C ILE A 333 4.55 -10.33 2.97
N ALA A 334 4.80 -10.51 4.28
CA ALA A 334 4.99 -9.37 5.19
C ALA A 334 6.19 -8.50 4.79
N LEU A 335 7.29 -9.12 4.33
CA LEU A 335 8.44 -8.41 3.78
C LEU A 335 8.10 -7.69 2.47
N ASN A 336 7.25 -8.27 1.63
CA ASN A 336 6.77 -7.62 0.41
C ASN A 336 5.96 -6.35 0.72
N GLU A 337 5.07 -6.41 1.69
CA GLU A 337 4.35 -5.22 2.17
C GLU A 337 5.32 -4.15 2.70
N SER A 338 6.33 -4.56 3.48
CA SER A 338 7.37 -3.63 3.94
C SER A 338 8.14 -3.01 2.76
N ALA A 339 8.49 -3.78 1.74
CA ALA A 339 9.16 -3.29 0.53
C ALA A 339 8.29 -2.27 -0.22
N LEU A 340 6.97 -2.50 -0.32
CA LEU A 340 6.03 -1.57 -0.95
C LEU A 340 5.97 -0.23 -0.19
N TYR A 341 5.83 -0.26 1.14
CA TYR A 341 5.78 0.97 1.93
C TYR A 341 7.12 1.71 1.98
N LEU A 342 8.26 0.99 2.06
CA LEU A 342 9.59 1.60 1.95
C LEU A 342 9.80 2.21 0.57
N GLY A 343 9.36 1.52 -0.49
CA GLY A 343 9.40 2.06 -1.86
C GLY A 343 8.59 3.34 -1.98
N SER A 344 7.39 3.38 -1.41
CA SER A 344 6.58 4.60 -1.36
C SER A 344 7.31 5.75 -0.64
N ALA A 345 7.96 5.47 0.49
CA ALA A 345 8.74 6.47 1.23
C ALA A 345 9.92 7.01 0.40
N ILE A 346 10.69 6.10 -0.22
CA ILE A 346 11.83 6.46 -1.09
C ILE A 346 11.33 7.29 -2.27
N GLY A 347 10.24 6.87 -2.92
CA GLY A 347 9.65 7.56 -4.06
C GLY A 347 9.16 8.97 -3.69
N ALA A 348 8.49 9.14 -2.55
CA ALA A 348 8.05 10.43 -2.06
C ALA A 348 9.24 11.35 -1.71
N ALA A 349 10.29 10.82 -1.06
CA ALA A 349 11.50 11.57 -0.75
C ALA A 349 12.25 12.00 -2.03
N ALA A 350 12.43 11.07 -2.99
CA ALA A 350 13.10 11.36 -4.25
C ALA A 350 12.35 12.40 -5.10
N GLY A 351 11.02 12.27 -5.21
CA GLY A 351 10.19 13.25 -5.91
C GLY A 351 10.21 14.62 -5.24
N GLY A 352 10.21 14.66 -3.88
CA GLY A 352 10.40 15.91 -3.13
C GLY A 352 11.75 16.56 -3.46
N PHE A 353 12.81 15.76 -3.57
CA PHE A 353 14.14 16.25 -3.94
C PHE A 353 14.18 16.82 -5.37
N VAL A 354 13.50 16.17 -6.33
CA VAL A 354 13.34 16.68 -7.71
C VAL A 354 12.71 18.06 -7.71
N LEU A 355 11.66 18.29 -6.89
CA LEU A 355 11.01 19.61 -6.78
C LEU A 355 11.87 20.64 -6.06
N LEU A 356 12.66 20.25 -5.05
CA LEU A 356 13.63 21.14 -4.39
C LEU A 356 14.69 21.66 -5.36
N LEU A 357 15.08 20.87 -6.36
CA LEU A 357 15.98 21.28 -7.45
C LEU A 357 15.28 22.16 -8.49
N GLN A 358 14.01 22.49 -8.30
CA GLN A 358 13.19 23.29 -9.23
C GLN A 358 13.15 22.72 -10.65
N LEU A 359 13.24 21.39 -10.80
CA LEU A 359 13.12 20.73 -12.09
C LEU A 359 11.66 20.77 -12.57
N PRO A 360 11.42 20.80 -13.89
CA PRO A 360 10.07 20.75 -14.44
C PRO A 360 9.27 19.54 -13.92
N THR A 361 7.98 19.71 -13.67
CA THR A 361 7.12 18.67 -13.04
C THR A 361 7.02 17.37 -13.85
N TRP A 362 7.21 17.41 -15.19
CA TRP A 362 7.27 16.20 -16.01
C TRP A 362 8.41 15.25 -15.63
N THR A 363 9.49 15.76 -15.03
CA THR A 363 10.63 14.94 -14.60
C THR A 363 10.25 13.97 -13.49
N LEU A 364 9.21 14.26 -12.70
CA LEU A 364 8.64 13.35 -11.69
C LEU A 364 8.10 12.08 -12.34
N ALA A 365 7.27 12.24 -13.37
CA ALA A 365 6.68 11.11 -14.09
C ALA A 365 7.74 10.35 -14.91
N ALA A 366 8.68 11.07 -15.54
CA ALA A 366 9.77 10.46 -16.31
C ALA A 366 10.72 9.65 -15.43
N SER A 367 11.13 10.18 -14.26
CA SER A 367 11.98 9.44 -13.32
C SER A 367 11.27 8.21 -12.75
N ALA A 368 9.98 8.33 -12.39
CA ALA A 368 9.16 7.20 -11.96
C ALA A 368 9.04 6.14 -13.06
N GLY A 369 8.80 6.54 -14.32
CA GLY A 369 8.79 5.65 -15.48
C GLY A 369 10.14 4.92 -15.67
N GLY A 370 11.26 5.63 -15.48
CA GLY A 370 12.60 5.05 -15.51
C GLY A 370 12.82 3.98 -14.43
N VAL A 371 12.36 4.24 -13.20
CA VAL A 371 12.42 3.26 -12.10
C VAL A 371 11.55 2.03 -12.40
N ALA A 372 10.34 2.21 -12.96
CA ALA A 372 9.50 1.11 -13.39
C ALA A 372 10.17 0.27 -14.51
N ALA A 373 10.83 0.93 -15.46
CA ALA A 373 11.59 0.25 -16.51
C ALA A 373 12.76 -0.56 -15.95
N LEU A 374 13.48 -0.05 -14.93
CA LEU A 374 14.51 -0.82 -14.22
C LEU A 374 13.93 -2.08 -13.56
N GLY A 375 12.73 -1.99 -12.95
CA GLY A 375 12.03 -3.15 -12.40
C GLY A 375 11.66 -4.17 -13.47
N ALA A 376 11.23 -3.74 -14.66
CA ALA A 376 10.99 -4.61 -15.80
C ALA A 376 12.27 -5.32 -16.27
N LEU A 377 13.39 -4.60 -16.36
CA LEU A 377 14.70 -5.17 -16.71
C LEU A 377 15.16 -6.21 -15.69
N LEU A 378 15.02 -5.90 -14.38
CA LEU A 378 15.34 -6.85 -13.32
C LEU A 378 14.51 -8.13 -13.44
N GLN A 379 13.23 -8.01 -13.82
CA GLN A 379 12.37 -9.16 -14.03
C GLN A 379 12.78 -10.02 -15.25
N ILE A 380 13.38 -9.43 -16.29
CA ILE A 380 13.98 -10.22 -17.39
C ILE A 380 15.10 -11.12 -16.87
N VAL A 381 15.93 -10.61 -15.94
CA VAL A 381 16.99 -11.41 -15.30
C VAL A 381 16.38 -12.57 -14.50
N ASN A 382 15.30 -12.33 -13.79
CA ASN A 382 14.56 -13.36 -13.06
C ASN A 382 14.00 -14.44 -14.01
N LEU A 383 13.40 -14.04 -15.13
CA LEU A 383 12.87 -14.94 -16.16
C LEU A 383 13.95 -15.88 -16.74
N ARG A 384 15.18 -15.37 -16.93
CA ARG A 384 16.28 -16.18 -17.48
C ARG A 384 16.88 -17.16 -16.47
N ARG A 385 16.69 -16.95 -15.18
CA ARG A 385 17.21 -17.81 -14.10
C ARG A 385 16.26 -18.96 -13.75
N GLN A 386 15.00 -18.89 -14.15
CA GLN A 386 14.08 -20.00 -13.94
C GLN A 386 14.40 -21.14 -14.91
N PRO A 387 14.56 -22.41 -14.44
CA PRO A 387 14.68 -23.55 -15.32
C PRO A 387 13.48 -23.58 -16.28
N THR A 388 13.73 -23.94 -17.54
CA THR A 388 12.64 -24.16 -18.52
C THR A 388 11.64 -25.14 -17.90
N TRP A 389 10.44 -24.65 -17.62
CA TRP A 389 9.36 -25.51 -17.14
C TRP A 389 8.99 -26.46 -18.27
N ASN A 390 9.54 -27.70 -18.25
CA ASN A 390 9.07 -28.78 -19.09
C ASN A 390 7.71 -29.19 -18.53
N GLY A 391 6.67 -29.06 -19.34
CA GLY A 391 5.27 -29.31 -19.00
C GLY A 391 4.89 -30.77 -18.68
N ASP A 392 5.82 -31.55 -18.14
CA ASP A 392 5.63 -32.95 -17.74
C ASP A 392 5.55 -33.05 -16.21
N VAL A 393 4.53 -32.46 -15.61
CA VAL A 393 4.02 -33.01 -14.37
C VAL A 393 3.03 -34.09 -14.76
N GLN A 394 3.54 -35.29 -14.98
CA GLN A 394 2.73 -36.50 -14.99
C GLN A 394 1.91 -36.52 -13.71
N ALA A 395 0.59 -36.56 -13.86
CA ALA A 395 -0.32 -36.92 -12.82
C ALA A 395 0.10 -38.30 -12.28
N GLU A 396 0.72 -38.36 -11.10
CA GLU A 396 0.80 -39.61 -10.37
C GLU A 396 -0.62 -39.99 -9.97
N PRO A 397 -1.10 -41.18 -10.35
CA PRO A 397 -2.40 -41.66 -9.90
C PRO A 397 -2.31 -41.97 -8.40
N TYR A 398 -3.20 -41.37 -7.65
CA TYR A 398 -3.47 -41.80 -6.25
C TYR A 398 -3.89 -43.25 -6.27
N ASN A 399 -3.06 -44.16 -5.74
CA ASN A 399 -3.44 -45.46 -5.25
C ASN A 399 -3.81 -45.40 -3.79
#